data_b683fd05923348e3212e53e2eab89e77
#
_entry.id   b683fd05923348e3212e53e2eab89e77
#
_cell.length_a   1.000
_cell.length_b   1.000
_cell.length_c   1.000
_cell.angle_alpha   90.00
_cell.angle_beta   90.00
_cell.angle_gamma   90.00
#
_symmetry.space_group_name_H-M   'P 1'
#
loop_
_entity.id
_entity.type
_entity.pdbx_description
1 polymer ?
#
loop_
_entity_poly.entity_id
_entity_poly.type
_entity_poly.pdbx_seq_one_letter_code
_entity_poly.pdbx_strand_id
1 'polypeptide(L)' 'MSTVYVVGLGPGAGEQMTVRAEKILEACPVILGYTVYIDLVREQYPEKKFLSTPMKQEVKRCQMAFEEAVKGQDVAMVCS' A
#
# COMPACT_ATOMS: atom_id res chain seq x y z
N MET A 1 -5.61 15.71 8.60
CA MET A 1 -6.52 14.69 8.05
C MET A 1 -5.74 13.72 7.21
N SER A 2 -5.96 12.44 7.39
CA SER A 2 -5.20 11.42 6.68
C SER A 2 -5.88 11.02 5.38
N THR A 3 -5.09 10.54 4.45
CA THR A 3 -5.57 10.17 3.13
C THR A 3 -5.27 8.70 2.85
N VAL A 4 -6.20 8.04 2.18
CA VAL A 4 -5.98 6.69 1.66
C VAL A 4 -5.75 6.82 0.16
N TYR A 5 -4.58 6.40 -0.30
CA TYR A 5 -4.22 6.40 -1.71
C TYR A 5 -4.36 4.99 -2.27
N VAL A 6 -4.98 4.87 -3.43
CA VAL A 6 -5.03 3.60 -4.14
C VAL A 6 -3.96 3.64 -5.22
N VAL A 7 -3.00 2.72 -5.13
CA VAL A 7 -1.81 2.74 -5.98
C VAL A 7 -1.76 1.47 -6.83
N GLY A 8 -1.82 1.63 -8.15
CA GLY A 8 -1.66 0.51 -9.08
C GLY A 8 -0.19 0.25 -9.32
N LEU A 9 0.25 -0.99 -9.12
CA LEU A 9 1.64 -1.36 -9.32
C LEU A 9 1.96 -1.78 -10.76
N GLY A 10 0.98 -2.31 -11.46
CA GLY A 10 1.19 -2.84 -12.79
C GLY A 10 1.98 -4.15 -12.79
N PRO A 11 2.16 -4.78 -13.94
CA PRO A 11 2.97 -5.99 -14.05
C PRO A 11 4.45 -5.65 -13.85
N GLY A 12 5.17 -6.52 -13.17
CA GLY A 12 6.57 -6.28 -12.90
C GLY A 12 6.81 -5.15 -11.91
N ALA A 13 6.05 -5.15 -10.83
CA ALA A 13 6.15 -4.14 -9.78
C ALA A 13 7.59 -3.93 -9.35
N GLY A 14 7.94 -2.67 -9.10
CA GLY A 14 9.31 -2.31 -8.76
C GLY A 14 10.06 -1.74 -9.94
N GLU A 15 10.03 -2.42 -11.09
CA GLU A 15 10.70 -1.94 -12.29
C GLU A 15 9.78 -1.05 -13.13
N GLN A 16 8.49 -1.35 -13.13
CA GLN A 16 7.52 -0.66 -13.96
C GLN A 16 6.60 0.27 -13.18
N MET A 17 6.92 0.49 -11.92
CA MET A 17 6.17 1.40 -11.08
C MET A 17 6.36 2.83 -11.58
N THR A 18 5.26 3.60 -11.67
CA THR A 18 5.36 4.99 -12.10
C THR A 18 6.04 5.84 -11.04
N VAL A 19 6.61 6.97 -11.46
CA VAL A 19 7.23 7.92 -10.52
C VAL A 19 6.20 8.40 -9.50
N ARG A 20 4.96 8.62 -9.93
CA ARG A 20 3.90 9.05 -9.02
C ARG A 20 3.61 8.00 -7.95
N ALA A 21 3.57 6.72 -8.33
CA ALA A 21 3.35 5.63 -7.38
C ALA A 21 4.48 5.57 -6.38
N GLU A 22 5.73 5.69 -6.83
CA GLU A 22 6.89 5.70 -5.95
C GLU A 22 6.80 6.83 -4.92
N LYS A 23 6.43 8.03 -5.36
CA LYS A 23 6.32 9.18 -4.45
C LYS A 23 5.24 8.95 -3.40
N ILE A 24 4.11 8.37 -3.78
CA ILE A 24 3.04 8.07 -2.83
C ILE A 24 3.51 7.05 -1.81
N LEU A 25 4.18 5.98 -2.26
CA LEU A 25 4.67 4.95 -1.36
C LEU A 25 5.72 5.50 -0.40
N GLU A 26 6.59 6.38 -0.88
CA GLU A 26 7.59 7.01 -0.02
C GLU A 26 6.95 7.92 1.04
N ALA A 27 5.88 8.61 0.69
CA ALA A 27 5.22 9.56 1.57
C ALA A 27 4.36 8.92 2.63
N CYS A 28 3.79 7.74 2.35
CA CYS A 28 2.87 7.09 3.28
C CYS A 28 3.59 6.22 4.29
N PRO A 29 3.35 6.39 5.58
CA PRO A 29 3.96 5.54 6.61
C PRO A 29 3.40 4.12 6.63
N VAL A 30 2.20 3.90 6.10
CA VAL A 30 1.55 2.59 6.10
C VAL A 30 1.28 2.16 4.66
N ILE A 31 1.66 0.94 4.34
CA ILE A 31 1.41 0.33 3.03
C ILE A 31 0.59 -0.93 3.24
N LEU A 32 -0.53 -1.01 2.56
CA LEU A 32 -1.51 -2.09 2.73
C LEU A 32 -1.83 -2.73 1.38
N GLY A 33 -1.96 -4.04 1.34
CA GLY A 33 -2.35 -4.70 0.11
C GLY A 33 -2.38 -6.22 0.22
N TYR A 34 -2.61 -6.86 -0.92
CA TYR A 34 -2.53 -8.31 -1.00
C TYR A 34 -1.09 -8.76 -0.72
N THR A 35 -0.96 -9.88 -0.02
CA THR A 35 0.34 -10.37 0.47
C THR A 35 1.42 -10.40 -0.62
N VAL A 36 1.08 -10.87 -1.82
CA VAL A 36 2.06 -10.95 -2.91
C VAL A 36 2.59 -9.57 -3.28
N TYR A 37 1.73 -8.57 -3.35
CA TYR A 37 2.16 -7.21 -3.70
C TYR A 37 2.96 -6.57 -2.57
N ILE A 38 2.61 -6.86 -1.33
CA ILE A 38 3.37 -6.38 -0.18
C ILE A 38 4.79 -6.96 -0.23
N ASP A 39 4.93 -8.24 -0.54
CA ASP A 39 6.25 -8.86 -0.66
C ASP A 39 7.10 -8.20 -1.76
N LEU A 40 6.46 -7.77 -2.84
CA LEU A 40 7.18 -7.09 -3.93
C LEU A 40 7.74 -5.72 -3.51
N VAL A 41 7.03 -4.99 -2.68
CA VAL A 41 7.44 -3.63 -2.31
C VAL A 41 8.20 -3.56 -0.99
N ARG A 42 8.12 -4.58 -0.17
CA ARG A 42 8.72 -4.58 1.18
C ARG A 42 10.21 -4.32 1.15
N GLU A 43 10.90 -4.90 0.18
CA GLU A 43 12.35 -4.75 0.07
C GLU A 43 12.76 -3.33 -0.28
N GLN A 44 11.91 -2.61 -1.00
CA GLN A 44 12.19 -1.24 -1.41
C GLN A 44 11.94 -0.23 -0.29
N TYR A 45 11.05 -0.55 0.64
CA TYR A 45 10.63 0.37 1.70
C TYR A 45 10.64 -0.35 3.06
N PRO A 46 11.80 -0.81 3.53
CA PRO A 46 11.85 -1.66 4.73
C PRO A 46 11.44 -0.96 6.02
N GLU A 47 11.38 0.36 6.03
CA GLU A 47 11.04 1.13 7.23
C GLU A 47 9.54 1.37 7.38
N LYS A 48 8.74 0.99 6.39
CA LYS A 48 7.29 1.22 6.43
C LYS A 48 6.58 0.17 7.27
N LYS A 49 5.39 0.53 7.73
CA LYS A 49 4.49 -0.43 8.34
C LYS A 49 3.70 -1.12 7.22
N PHE A 50 3.83 -2.42 7.12
CA PHE A 50 3.16 -3.20 6.09
C PHE A 50 2.00 -3.99 6.67
N LEU A 51 0.84 -3.88 6.04
CA LEU A 51 -0.35 -4.65 6.40
C LEU A 51 -0.76 -5.43 5.16
N SER A 52 -0.95 -6.72 5.30
CA SER A 52 -1.30 -7.56 4.17
C SER A 52 -2.55 -8.39 4.46
N THR A 53 -3.27 -8.73 3.40
CA THR A 53 -4.44 -9.60 3.48
C THR A 53 -4.33 -10.69 2.43
N PRO A 54 -4.96 -11.86 2.67
CA PRO A 54 -5.04 -12.88 1.65
C PRO A 54 -5.89 -12.43 0.47
N MET A 55 -5.84 -13.23 -0.60
CA MET A 55 -6.65 -12.98 -1.79
C MET A 55 -8.14 -12.90 -1.43
N LYS A 56 -8.90 -12.08 -2.18
CA LYS A 56 -10.34 -11.91 -2.03
C LYS A 56 -10.78 -11.27 -0.71
N GLN A 57 -9.92 -10.43 -0.13
CA GLN A 57 -10.24 -9.73 1.10
C GLN A 57 -10.30 -8.22 0.89
N GLU A 58 -10.91 -7.79 -0.23
CA GLU A 58 -10.95 -6.38 -0.60
C GLU A 58 -11.68 -5.52 0.43
N VAL A 59 -12.81 -6.01 0.93
CA VAL A 59 -13.58 -5.27 1.95
C VAL A 59 -12.75 -5.10 3.21
N LYS A 60 -12.09 -6.16 3.62
CA LYS A 60 -11.24 -6.12 4.82
C LYS A 60 -10.09 -5.14 4.63
N ARG A 61 -9.47 -5.14 3.45
CA ARG A 61 -8.40 -4.18 3.16
C ARG A 61 -8.87 -2.74 3.27
N CYS A 62 -10.05 -2.43 2.74
CA CYS A 62 -10.62 -1.10 2.84
C CYS A 62 -10.86 -0.71 4.30
N GLN A 63 -11.38 -1.63 5.11
CA GLN A 63 -11.61 -1.37 6.51
C GLN A 63 -10.30 -1.09 7.26
N MET A 64 -9.27 -1.89 6.98
CA MET A 64 -7.95 -1.68 7.59
C MET A 64 -7.36 -0.33 7.19
N ALA A 65 -7.52 0.07 5.93
CA ALA A 65 -7.03 1.35 5.46
C ALA A 65 -7.73 2.50 6.20
N PHE A 66 -9.04 2.41 6.36
CA PHE A 66 -9.79 3.42 7.11
C PHE A 66 -9.35 3.49 8.57
N GLU A 67 -9.13 2.36 9.20
CA GLU A 67 -8.69 2.32 10.60
C GLU A 67 -7.35 3.03 10.78
N GLU A 68 -6.41 2.81 9.87
CA GLU A 68 -5.12 3.47 9.95
C GLU A 68 -5.24 4.96 9.65
N ALA A 69 -6.09 5.34 8.70
CA ALA A 69 -6.32 6.75 8.40
C ALA A 69 -6.94 7.49 9.58
N VAL A 70 -7.85 6.85 10.29
CA VAL A 70 -8.47 7.43 11.49
C VAL A 70 -7.42 7.70 12.57
N LYS A 71 -6.38 6.88 12.63
CA LYS A 71 -5.27 7.08 13.57
C LYS A 71 -4.36 8.25 13.19
N GLY A 72 -4.59 8.89 12.07
CA GLY A 72 -3.81 10.03 11.64
C GLY A 72 -2.65 9.71 10.71
N GLN A 73 -2.66 8.54 10.07
CA GLN A 73 -1.60 8.13 9.16
C GLN A 73 -2.10 7.99 7.74
N ASP A 74 -1.34 8.50 6.79
CA ASP A 74 -1.64 8.28 5.38
C ASP A 74 -1.34 6.83 5.01
N VAL A 75 -2.21 6.25 4.21
CA VAL A 75 -2.13 4.85 3.83
C VAL A 75 -2.06 4.72 2.31
N ALA A 76 -1.12 3.93 1.83
CA ALA A 76 -1.05 3.56 0.42
C ALA A 76 -1.60 2.14 0.28
N MET A 77 -2.71 1.97 -0.42
CA MET A 77 -3.29 0.67 -0.69
C MET A 77 -2.87 0.22 -2.08
N VAL A 78 -1.98 -0.77 -2.14
CA VAL A 78 -1.40 -1.22 -3.40
C VAL A 78 -2.28 -2.29 -4.05
N CYS A 79 -2.39 -2.23 -5.37
CA CYS A 79 -3.12 -3.20 -6.17
C CYS A 79 -2.45 -3.35 -7.53
N SER A 80 -2.83 -4.35 -8.27
CA SER A 80 -2.27 -4.55 -9.61
C SER A 80 -3.03 -3.77 -10.67
#